data_ffd93a7c09efab26480d4250477c7971
#
_entry.id   ffd93a7c09efab26480d4250477c7971
#
_cell.length_a   1.000
_cell.length_b   1.000
_cell.length_c   1.000
_cell.angle_alpha   90.00
_cell.angle_beta   90.00
_cell.angle_gamma   90.00
#
_symmetry.space_group_name_H-M   'P 1'
#
loop_
_entity.id
_entity.type
_entity.pdbx_description
1 polymer ?
#
loop_
_entity_poly.entity_id
_entity_poly.type
_entity_poly.pdbx_seq_one_letter_code
_entity_poly.pdbx_strand_id
1 'polypeptide(L)'
;QLDYAQTHLRILSGLYGLLRPLDLMQAYRLEMGTRFKNGRGKDLYAFWGMTQTDALNRLLLAEQDAGREAVLVNLASEEYFKSVQAAKLKGRLLNVSFEDWKAGRYKIISFYAKRARGLMARHAIVHGVEDVEQLKAFNADGYAFAAEASDDGRWVFRRRQD
;
A
#
# COMPACT_ATOMS: atom_id res chain seq x y z
N GLN A 1 -14.70 -11.16 6.18
CA GLN A 1 -13.31 -10.91 5.72
C GLN A 1 -13.27 -10.56 4.23
N LEU A 2 -13.97 -11.32 3.37
CA LEU A 2 -13.97 -11.07 1.93
C LEU A 2 -14.65 -9.75 1.58
N ASP A 3 -15.78 -9.43 2.21
CA ASP A 3 -16.50 -8.17 2.01
C ASP A 3 -15.65 -6.97 2.47
N TYR A 4 -14.98 -7.11 3.61
CA TYR A 4 -14.02 -6.10 4.09
C TYR A 4 -12.89 -5.90 3.08
N ALA A 5 -12.27 -6.97 2.61
CA ALA A 5 -11.20 -6.89 1.62
C ALA A 5 -11.68 -6.23 0.32
N GLN A 6 -12.86 -6.58 -0.17
CA GLN A 6 -13.45 -6.00 -1.39
C GLN A 6 -13.70 -4.49 -1.25
N THR A 7 -14.08 -4.04 -0.06
CA THR A 7 -14.34 -2.62 0.21
C THR A 7 -13.06 -1.81 0.42
N HIS A 8 -12.09 -2.35 1.18
CA HIS A 8 -10.93 -1.58 1.67
C HIS A 8 -9.64 -1.85 0.90
N LEU A 9 -9.41 -3.07 0.36
CA LEU A 9 -8.17 -3.38 -0.33
C LEU A 9 -8.21 -2.94 -1.78
N ARG A 10 -7.12 -2.31 -2.23
CA ARG A 10 -6.87 -1.98 -3.64
C ARG A 10 -5.51 -2.53 -4.06
N ILE A 11 -5.43 -3.03 -5.29
CA ILE A 11 -4.23 -3.67 -5.84
C ILE A 11 -3.82 -2.89 -7.08
N LEU A 12 -2.60 -2.34 -7.06
CA LEU A 12 -2.02 -1.66 -8.21
C LEU A 12 -1.55 -2.69 -9.24
N SER A 13 -1.96 -2.50 -10.49
CA SER A 13 -1.65 -3.38 -11.61
C SER A 13 -1.13 -2.57 -12.79
N GLY A 14 -0.04 -3.05 -13.42
CA GLY A 14 0.50 -2.44 -14.62
C GLY A 14 -0.48 -2.49 -15.80
N LEU A 15 -1.24 -3.59 -15.91
CA LEU A 15 -2.19 -3.81 -17.01
C LEU A 15 -3.60 -3.30 -16.69
N TYR A 16 -4.11 -3.56 -15.48
CA TYR A 16 -5.51 -3.27 -15.11
C TYR A 16 -5.66 -1.97 -14.31
N GLY A 17 -4.57 -1.33 -13.91
CA GLY A 17 -4.58 -0.11 -13.14
C GLY A 17 -4.85 -0.33 -11.65
N LEU A 18 -6.09 -0.19 -11.22
CA LEU A 18 -6.49 -0.37 -9.82
C LEU A 18 -7.55 -1.47 -9.72
N LEU A 19 -7.21 -2.56 -9.04
CA LEU A 19 -8.07 -3.74 -8.88
C LEU A 19 -8.58 -3.86 -7.43
N ARG A 20 -9.75 -4.49 -7.30
CA ARG A 20 -10.28 -5.02 -6.05
C ARG A 20 -10.05 -6.54 -6.00
N PRO A 21 -10.09 -7.18 -4.83
CA PRO A 21 -9.84 -8.63 -4.70
C PRO A 21 -10.69 -9.53 -5.61
N LEU A 22 -11.95 -9.19 -5.84
CA LEU A 22 -12.89 -10.00 -6.62
C LEU A 22 -13.06 -9.53 -8.09
N ASP A 23 -12.27 -8.58 -8.54
CA ASP A 23 -12.32 -8.14 -9.94
C ASP A 23 -11.82 -9.28 -10.84
N LEU A 24 -12.56 -9.55 -11.90
CA LEU A 24 -12.18 -10.56 -12.89
C LEU A 24 -10.97 -10.10 -13.69
N MET A 25 -9.97 -10.96 -13.76
CA MET A 25 -8.76 -10.70 -14.53
C MET A 25 -8.19 -11.98 -15.13
N GLN A 26 -7.46 -11.82 -16.22
CA GLN A 26 -6.65 -12.89 -16.80
C GLN A 26 -5.22 -12.82 -16.29
N ALA A 27 -4.54 -13.95 -16.24
CA ALA A 27 -3.12 -14.00 -15.90
C ALA A 27 -2.31 -13.19 -16.91
N TYR A 28 -1.39 -12.37 -16.41
CA TYR A 28 -0.51 -11.55 -17.21
C TYR A 28 0.84 -11.34 -16.51
N ARG A 29 1.82 -10.86 -17.27
CA ARG A 29 3.09 -10.39 -16.70
C ARG A 29 3.44 -9.04 -17.32
N LEU A 30 3.16 -7.97 -16.58
CA LEU A 30 3.52 -6.60 -16.93
C LEU A 30 3.79 -5.83 -15.64
N GLU A 31 5.05 -5.60 -15.34
CA GLU A 31 5.45 -4.84 -14.15
C GLU A 31 5.28 -3.34 -14.40
N MET A 32 4.91 -2.58 -13.37
CA MET A 32 4.63 -1.15 -13.48
C MET A 32 5.84 -0.36 -13.99
N GLY A 33 7.05 -0.75 -13.58
CA GLY A 33 8.30 -0.12 -13.99
C GLY A 33 8.79 -0.48 -15.40
N THR A 34 8.05 -1.32 -16.14
CA THR A 34 8.41 -1.71 -17.51
C THR A 34 8.46 -0.48 -18.42
N ARG A 35 9.57 -0.34 -19.15
CA ARG A 35 9.73 0.68 -20.19
C ARG A 35 8.89 0.31 -21.42
N PHE A 36 7.62 0.66 -21.38
CA PHE A 36 6.66 0.36 -22.44
C PHE A 36 6.14 1.66 -23.05
N LYS A 37 6.76 2.06 -24.17
CA LYS A 37 6.28 3.23 -24.94
C LYS A 37 4.90 2.91 -25.54
N ASN A 38 3.96 3.82 -25.36
CA ASN A 38 2.57 3.66 -25.75
C ASN A 38 1.99 4.99 -26.26
N GLY A 39 0.74 4.98 -26.71
CA GLY A 39 0.07 6.17 -27.24
C GLY A 39 -0.10 7.34 -26.28
N ARG A 40 0.08 7.12 -24.95
CA ARG A 40 -0.04 8.16 -23.92
C ARG A 40 1.32 8.61 -23.36
N GLY A 41 2.43 7.95 -23.74
CA GLY A 41 3.74 8.35 -23.27
C GLY A 41 4.82 7.27 -23.30
N LYS A 42 5.89 7.53 -22.57
CA LYS A 42 7.12 6.73 -22.63
C LYS A 42 7.09 5.44 -21.78
N ASP A 43 6.15 5.33 -20.86
CA ASP A 43 6.07 4.24 -19.89
C ASP A 43 4.63 4.10 -19.33
N LEU A 44 4.42 3.15 -18.44
CA LEU A 44 3.12 2.91 -17.81
C LEU A 44 2.74 4.01 -16.81
N TYR A 45 3.69 4.71 -16.20
CA TYR A 45 3.37 5.85 -15.33
C TYR A 45 2.71 6.98 -16.15
N ALA A 46 3.25 7.28 -17.33
CA ALA A 46 2.64 8.24 -18.25
C ALA A 46 1.28 7.74 -18.78
N PHE A 47 1.15 6.43 -19.03
CA PHE A 47 -0.11 5.83 -19.48
C PHE A 47 -1.23 6.02 -18.44
N TRP A 48 -0.97 5.69 -17.19
CA TRP A 48 -1.96 5.78 -16.12
C TRP A 48 -2.22 7.21 -15.67
N GLY A 49 -1.22 8.09 -15.70
CA GLY A 49 -1.36 9.51 -15.37
C GLY A 49 -2.07 9.72 -14.02
N MET A 50 -3.23 10.37 -14.06
CA MET A 50 -4.08 10.61 -12.88
C MET A 50 -5.10 9.49 -12.60
N THR A 51 -5.28 8.53 -13.50
CA THR A 51 -6.40 7.57 -13.44
C THR A 51 -6.51 6.84 -12.11
N GLN A 52 -5.39 6.33 -11.60
CA GLN A 52 -5.36 5.59 -10.32
C GLN A 52 -5.56 6.54 -9.13
N THR A 53 -4.97 7.72 -9.19
CA THR A 53 -5.11 8.76 -8.16
C THR A 53 -6.56 9.23 -8.05
N ASP A 54 -7.21 9.49 -9.17
CA ASP A 54 -8.62 9.91 -9.20
C ASP A 54 -9.54 8.81 -8.67
N ALA A 55 -9.25 7.54 -8.97
CA ALA A 55 -10.00 6.41 -8.44
C ALA A 55 -9.85 6.30 -6.92
N LEU A 56 -8.64 6.46 -6.39
CA LEU A 56 -8.38 6.48 -4.95
C LEU A 56 -9.05 7.70 -4.28
N ASN A 57 -9.00 8.87 -4.91
CA ASN A 57 -9.62 10.08 -4.38
C ASN A 57 -11.13 9.94 -4.24
N ARG A 58 -11.81 9.27 -5.18
CA ARG A 58 -13.25 9.00 -5.02
C ARG A 58 -13.56 8.19 -3.76
N LEU A 59 -12.72 7.23 -3.42
CA LEU A 59 -12.87 6.43 -2.20
C LEU A 59 -12.59 7.27 -0.96
N LEU A 60 -11.51 8.04 -0.95
CA LEU A 60 -11.13 8.91 0.18
C LEU A 60 -12.19 9.98 0.46
N LEU A 61 -12.75 10.59 -0.58
CA LEU A 61 -13.82 11.56 -0.44
C LEU A 61 -15.11 10.91 0.11
N ALA A 62 -15.45 9.70 -0.32
CA ALA A 62 -16.59 8.97 0.22
C ALA A 62 -16.44 8.66 1.73
N GLU A 63 -15.22 8.39 2.21
CA GLU A 63 -14.94 8.25 3.64
C GLU A 63 -15.15 9.57 4.39
N GLN A 64 -14.67 10.69 3.85
CA GLN A 64 -14.87 12.03 4.42
C GLN A 64 -16.36 12.41 4.47
N ASP A 65 -17.09 12.17 3.38
CA ASP A 65 -18.53 12.45 3.31
C ASP A 65 -19.34 11.62 4.32
N ALA A 66 -18.84 10.44 4.66
CA ALA A 66 -19.40 9.57 5.70
C ALA A 66 -18.94 9.94 7.12
N GLY A 67 -18.18 11.02 7.30
CA GLY A 67 -17.66 11.48 8.59
C GLY A 67 -16.55 10.61 9.18
N ARG A 68 -15.88 9.79 8.35
CA ARG A 68 -14.75 8.94 8.76
C ARG A 68 -13.41 9.56 8.37
N GLU A 69 -12.35 9.17 9.06
CA GLU A 69 -10.99 9.57 8.66
C GLU A 69 -10.61 8.90 7.33
N ALA A 70 -10.30 9.72 6.33
CA ALA A 70 -9.88 9.24 5.02
C ALA A 70 -8.38 8.97 4.98
N VAL A 71 -7.97 7.74 5.24
CA VAL A 71 -6.57 7.30 5.26
C VAL A 71 -6.30 6.31 4.16
N LEU A 72 -5.28 6.59 3.34
CA LEU A 72 -4.69 5.62 2.42
C LEU A 72 -3.42 5.02 3.04
N VAL A 73 -3.51 3.75 3.45
CA VAL A 73 -2.36 3.00 3.94
C VAL A 73 -1.59 2.41 2.75
N ASN A 74 -0.39 2.90 2.50
CA ASN A 74 0.45 2.44 1.42
C ASN A 74 1.27 1.22 1.83
N LEU A 75 0.88 0.05 1.32
CA LEU A 75 1.60 -1.22 1.43
C LEU A 75 2.22 -1.65 0.08
N ALA A 76 2.12 -0.83 -0.97
CA ALA A 76 2.72 -1.12 -2.26
C ALA A 76 4.25 -0.90 -2.24
N SER A 77 4.95 -1.48 -3.22
CA SER A 77 6.36 -1.12 -3.44
C SER A 77 6.46 0.28 -4.06
N GLU A 78 7.63 0.91 -3.92
CA GLU A 78 7.90 2.21 -4.54
C GLU A 78 7.63 2.20 -6.05
N GLU A 79 8.01 1.11 -6.74
CA GLU A 79 7.76 0.93 -8.16
C GLU A 79 6.28 1.07 -8.50
N TYR A 80 5.41 0.38 -7.76
CA TYR A 80 3.98 0.41 -8.03
C TYR A 80 3.33 1.69 -7.52
N PHE A 81 3.68 2.15 -6.33
CA PHE A 81 3.08 3.35 -5.76
C PHE A 81 3.44 4.64 -6.53
N LYS A 82 4.55 4.65 -7.25
CA LYS A 82 4.92 5.75 -8.15
C LYS A 82 3.88 6.03 -9.23
N SER A 83 2.99 5.08 -9.55
CA SER A 83 1.85 5.31 -10.44
C SER A 83 0.73 6.15 -9.81
N VAL A 84 0.77 6.35 -8.49
CA VAL A 84 -0.14 7.23 -7.75
C VAL A 84 0.56 8.56 -7.51
N GLN A 85 -0.09 9.65 -7.88
CA GLN A 85 0.43 11.00 -7.62
C GLN A 85 0.12 11.41 -6.18
N ALA A 86 0.98 11.02 -5.24
CA ALA A 86 0.77 11.18 -3.80
C ALA A 86 0.37 12.60 -3.38
N ALA A 87 1.00 13.63 -3.98
CA ALA A 87 0.69 15.04 -3.70
C ALA A 87 -0.72 15.48 -4.14
N LYS A 88 -1.44 14.65 -4.90
CA LYS A 88 -2.80 14.91 -5.37
C LYS A 88 -3.87 14.11 -4.63
N LEU A 89 -3.49 13.30 -3.67
CA LEU A 89 -4.43 12.56 -2.82
C LEU A 89 -5.25 13.51 -1.94
N LYS A 90 -6.54 13.18 -1.75
CA LYS A 90 -7.52 13.98 -1.00
C LYS A 90 -7.72 13.50 0.44
N GLY A 91 -6.86 12.62 0.94
CA GLY A 91 -6.86 12.12 2.30
C GLY A 91 -5.44 12.00 2.84
N ARG A 92 -5.33 11.51 4.08
CA ARG A 92 -4.05 11.23 4.71
C ARG A 92 -3.37 10.05 4.02
N LEU A 93 -2.12 10.22 3.63
CA LEU A 93 -1.28 9.13 3.16
C LEU A 93 -0.41 8.63 4.32
N LEU A 94 -0.54 7.34 4.64
CA LEU A 94 0.30 6.65 5.61
C LEU A 94 1.17 5.61 4.89
N ASN A 95 2.47 5.86 4.82
CA ASN A 95 3.43 4.90 4.29
C ASN A 95 3.87 3.93 5.39
N VAL A 96 3.83 2.63 5.13
CA VAL A 96 4.26 1.60 6.07
C VAL A 96 5.57 0.97 5.60
N SER A 97 6.57 0.95 6.47
CA SER A 97 7.90 0.40 6.21
C SER A 97 8.21 -0.74 7.17
N PHE A 98 8.89 -1.76 6.66
CA PHE A 98 9.36 -2.91 7.44
C PHE A 98 10.88 -2.98 7.37
N GLU A 99 11.52 -2.92 8.54
CA GLU A 99 12.97 -2.90 8.68
C GLU A 99 13.44 -4.12 9.48
N ASP A 100 14.49 -4.76 8.99
CA ASP A 100 15.15 -5.88 9.65
C ASP A 100 16.52 -5.45 10.17
N TRP A 101 16.89 -5.94 11.36
CA TRP A 101 18.23 -5.76 11.88
C TRP A 101 19.22 -6.59 11.08
N LYS A 102 20.20 -5.94 10.46
CA LYS A 102 21.27 -6.63 9.73
C LYS A 102 22.55 -5.79 9.70
N ALA A 103 23.66 -6.41 10.07
CA ALA A 103 24.98 -5.77 10.08
C ALA A 103 25.01 -4.46 10.91
N GLY A 104 24.50 -4.52 12.14
CA GLY A 104 24.58 -3.42 13.09
C GLY A 104 23.56 -2.28 12.91
N ARG A 105 22.58 -2.42 12.00
CA ARG A 105 21.55 -1.41 11.78
C ARG A 105 20.25 -1.97 11.24
N TYR A 106 19.16 -1.23 11.45
CA TYR A 106 17.89 -1.51 10.79
C TYR A 106 17.91 -1.04 9.34
N LYS A 107 17.38 -1.88 8.44
CA LYS A 107 17.25 -1.57 7.01
C LYS A 107 16.12 -2.36 6.36
N ILE A 108 15.58 -1.82 5.29
CA ILE A 108 14.61 -2.52 4.46
C ILE A 108 15.33 -3.62 3.67
N ILE A 109 14.87 -4.87 3.83
CA ILE A 109 15.29 -6.00 3.02
C ILE A 109 14.12 -6.38 2.12
N SER A 110 14.28 -6.16 0.82
CA SER A 110 13.20 -6.22 -0.19
C SER A 110 12.32 -7.48 -0.08
N PHE A 111 12.92 -8.65 0.03
CA PHE A 111 12.20 -9.92 0.14
C PHE A 111 11.34 -10.00 1.41
N TYR A 112 11.91 -9.63 2.56
CA TYR A 112 11.20 -9.65 3.84
C TYR A 112 10.12 -8.56 3.90
N ALA A 113 10.42 -7.36 3.42
CA ALA A 113 9.46 -6.28 3.34
C ALA A 113 8.26 -6.63 2.45
N LYS A 114 8.48 -7.33 1.32
CA LYS A 114 7.40 -7.81 0.46
C LYS A 114 6.44 -8.74 1.21
N ARG A 115 6.98 -9.72 1.95
CA ARG A 115 6.20 -10.65 2.77
C ARG A 115 5.46 -9.90 3.88
N ALA A 116 6.15 -9.03 4.61
CA ALA A 116 5.58 -8.28 5.74
C ALA A 116 4.41 -7.38 5.32
N ARG A 117 4.49 -6.73 4.16
CA ARG A 117 3.37 -5.95 3.59
C ARG A 117 2.14 -6.80 3.33
N GLY A 118 2.33 -8.03 2.80
CA GLY A 118 1.23 -8.98 2.63
C GLY A 118 0.63 -9.43 3.98
N LEU A 119 1.46 -9.67 5.00
CA LEU A 119 1.01 -10.00 6.34
C LEU A 119 0.25 -8.85 7.01
N MET A 120 0.67 -7.61 6.80
CA MET A 120 -0.05 -6.43 7.29
C MET A 120 -1.42 -6.29 6.62
N ALA A 121 -1.50 -6.46 5.30
CA ALA A 121 -2.78 -6.48 4.59
C ALA A 121 -3.71 -7.59 5.14
N ARG A 122 -3.16 -8.79 5.36
CA ARG A 122 -3.89 -9.89 5.98
C ARG A 122 -4.35 -9.54 7.40
N HIS A 123 -3.50 -8.91 8.20
CA HIS A 123 -3.86 -8.46 9.55
C HIS A 123 -5.06 -7.51 9.51
N ALA A 124 -5.03 -6.49 8.65
CA ALA A 124 -6.14 -5.56 8.49
C ALA A 124 -7.46 -6.28 8.13
N ILE A 125 -7.41 -7.23 7.20
CA ILE A 125 -8.58 -7.99 6.75
C ILE A 125 -9.13 -8.89 7.86
N VAL A 126 -8.26 -9.63 8.54
CA VAL A 126 -8.67 -10.59 9.57
C VAL A 126 -9.30 -9.91 10.77
N HIS A 127 -8.78 -8.75 11.15
CA HIS A 127 -9.27 -7.98 12.30
C HIS A 127 -10.33 -6.93 11.94
N GLY A 128 -10.65 -6.75 10.65
CA GLY A 128 -11.63 -5.76 10.20
C GLY A 128 -11.26 -4.34 10.65
N VAL A 129 -10.02 -3.94 10.40
CA VAL A 129 -9.45 -2.67 10.89
C VAL A 129 -10.24 -1.48 10.33
N GLU A 130 -10.91 -0.74 11.19
CA GLU A 130 -11.64 0.50 10.85
C GLU A 130 -10.87 1.76 11.29
N ASP A 131 -10.12 1.67 12.38
CA ASP A 131 -9.23 2.71 12.85
C ASP A 131 -7.78 2.33 12.50
N VAL A 132 -7.09 3.21 11.77
CA VAL A 132 -5.71 2.97 11.34
C VAL A 132 -4.76 2.70 12.50
N GLU A 133 -5.03 3.27 13.69
CA GLU A 133 -4.24 3.04 14.92
C GLU A 133 -4.17 1.56 15.32
N GLN A 134 -5.19 0.78 14.98
CA GLN A 134 -5.21 -0.67 15.24
C GLN A 134 -4.09 -1.43 14.50
N LEU A 135 -3.56 -0.87 13.40
CA LEU A 135 -2.41 -1.47 12.70
C LEU A 135 -1.14 -1.49 13.54
N LYS A 136 -1.01 -0.62 14.54
CA LYS A 136 0.16 -0.61 15.45
C LYS A 136 0.26 -1.89 16.29
N ALA A 137 -0.84 -2.63 16.45
CA ALA A 137 -0.85 -3.94 17.10
C ALA A 137 -0.29 -5.09 16.24
N PHE A 138 0.08 -4.83 14.99
CA PHE A 138 0.67 -5.84 14.11
C PHE A 138 1.97 -6.39 14.68
N ASN A 139 2.05 -7.73 14.79
CA ASN A 139 3.19 -8.43 15.38
C ASN A 139 3.59 -9.72 14.62
N ALA A 140 3.08 -9.92 13.40
CA ALA A 140 3.39 -11.12 12.62
C ALA A 140 4.88 -11.19 12.23
N ASP A 141 5.42 -12.40 12.15
CA ASP A 141 6.84 -12.68 11.83
C ASP A 141 7.84 -11.94 12.74
N GLY A 142 7.45 -11.56 13.96
CA GLY A 142 8.32 -10.87 14.93
C GLY A 142 8.53 -9.38 14.66
N TYR A 143 7.78 -8.77 13.74
CA TYR A 143 7.75 -7.31 13.60
C TYR A 143 6.98 -6.66 14.75
N ALA A 144 7.42 -5.49 15.15
CA ALA A 144 6.72 -4.64 16.10
C ALA A 144 6.78 -3.18 15.65
N PHE A 145 5.76 -2.41 16.02
CA PHE A 145 5.73 -0.97 15.76
C PHE A 145 6.87 -0.26 16.47
N ALA A 146 7.64 0.54 15.74
CA ALA A 146 8.78 1.30 16.23
C ALA A 146 8.43 2.80 16.26
N ALA A 147 7.89 3.25 17.40
CA ALA A 147 7.43 4.62 17.57
C ALA A 147 8.55 5.65 17.33
N GLU A 148 9.77 5.33 17.81
CA GLU A 148 10.95 6.19 17.69
C GLU A 148 11.45 6.40 16.25
N ALA A 149 11.00 5.54 15.32
CA ALA A 149 11.34 5.57 13.91
C ALA A 149 10.17 6.01 13.02
N SER A 150 9.03 6.31 13.63
CA SER A 150 7.77 6.62 12.96
C SER A 150 7.38 8.08 13.13
N ASP A 151 6.61 8.59 12.19
CA ASP A 151 5.96 9.90 12.23
C ASP A 151 4.51 9.81 11.69
N ASP A 152 3.81 10.94 11.55
CA ASP A 152 2.41 10.99 11.13
C ASP A 152 2.16 10.47 9.71
N GLY A 153 3.16 10.53 8.83
CA GLY A 153 3.07 10.09 7.42
C GLY A 153 3.75 8.77 7.15
N ARG A 154 4.55 8.28 8.09
CA ARG A 154 5.32 7.05 7.92
C ARG A 154 5.40 6.26 9.21
N TRP A 155 4.89 5.04 9.18
CA TRP A 155 5.05 4.07 10.26
C TRP A 155 6.08 3.02 9.92
N VAL A 156 6.95 2.73 10.88
CA VAL A 156 8.03 1.76 10.77
C VAL A 156 7.76 0.59 11.71
N PHE A 157 7.84 -0.60 11.17
CA PHE A 157 7.80 -1.85 11.93
C PHE A 157 9.16 -2.51 11.83
N ARG A 158 9.73 -2.86 12.98
CA ARG A 158 11.08 -3.40 13.09
C ARG A 158 11.06 -4.83 13.58
N ARG A 159 12.00 -5.60 13.05
CA ARG A 159 12.26 -6.95 13.47
C ARG A 159 13.76 -7.15 13.70
N ARG A 160 14.09 -7.81 14.82
CA ARG A 160 15.41 -8.33 15.08
C ARG A 160 15.30 -9.85 15.22
N GLN A 161 15.89 -10.57 14.28
CA GLN A 161 16.10 -12.00 14.37
C GLN A 161 17.52 -12.20 14.87
N ASP A 162 17.66 -12.90 16.00
CA ASP A 162 18.94 -13.33 16.57
C ASP A 162 19.58 -14.42 15.71
#